data_1b3980f8d9f9db0f5ef29e4d36e1a5bd
#
_entry.id   1b3980f8d9f9db0f5ef29e4d36e1a5bd
#
_cell.length_a   1.000
_cell.length_b   1.000
_cell.length_c   1.000
_cell.angle_alpha   90.00
_cell.angle_beta   90.00
_cell.angle_gamma   90.00
#
_symmetry.space_group_name_H-M   'P 1'
#
loop_
_entity.id
_entity.type
_entity.pdbx_description
1 polymer ?
#
loop_
_entity_poly.entity_id
_entity_poly.type
_entity_poly.pdbx_seq_one_letter_code
_entity_poly.pdbx_strand_id
1 'polypeptide(L)'
;LAADNNNEGSFGMVKTLALLILAAFAVQAQAETLTVVSFGGTNKDAQEEAFYKPFTAAGKGTIEAGEYNGEMARIRAMVETGQIGWDVVELETPELQRGCEEGLFETLDWNKLGKKSDFIPAAVTECGAGIFVWSTVLTYDATKLKKGPTSWADFWDTKDFPGKRALRKSAKYTLEIALMADGVKREDVYTVLATPAGVDRAFKKLDQIKPNIQWWESGAQPLQWLVSGDVVMSSAYNGRIGAAQAEGHNFNIVWDNALYDLDNWAIVKGSKHKALAEQFIAFANQPENQKVFAENIPYGPTNLNAGKMLDPKRLSTLPTAPENLAKSLQVSSDFWLEHGEDLEQRFNAWAAR
;
A
#
# COMPACT_ATOMS: atom_id res chain seq x y z
N LEU A 1 -13.58 102.06 2.36
CA LEU A 1 -14.04 101.87 3.74
C LEU A 1 -14.24 100.36 4.00
N ALA A 2 -13.51 99.85 4.98
CA ALA A 2 -13.71 98.69 5.85
C ALA A 2 -13.82 97.30 5.15
N ALA A 3 -12.86 96.41 5.26
CA ALA A 3 -12.44 95.61 6.38
C ALA A 3 -13.55 94.59 6.80
N ASP A 4 -13.33 93.32 6.64
CA ASP A 4 -13.00 92.45 7.76
C ASP A 4 -12.86 90.94 7.33
N ASN A 5 -11.88 90.41 7.94
CA ASN A 5 -11.50 89.03 8.11
C ASN A 5 -12.65 88.03 8.33
N ASN A 6 -12.46 86.76 7.93
CA ASN A 6 -12.26 85.74 8.91
C ASN A 6 -11.76 84.38 8.28
N ASN A 7 -10.68 83.96 8.83
CA ASN A 7 -9.98 82.75 8.66
C ASN A 7 -10.56 81.71 9.63
N GLU A 8 -11.18 80.67 9.17
CA GLU A 8 -11.36 79.39 9.96
C GLU A 8 -11.71 78.22 9.07
N GLY A 9 -10.92 77.16 9.12
CA GLY A 9 -11.39 75.87 8.58
C GLY A 9 -10.35 74.93 8.02
N SER A 10 -9.14 74.87 8.61
CA SER A 10 -8.13 73.88 8.20
C SER A 10 -7.72 73.01 9.36
N PHE A 11 -8.62 72.16 9.91
CA PHE A 11 -8.28 71.18 10.95
C PHE A 11 -9.10 69.91 10.88
N GLY A 12 -9.88 69.61 9.83
CA GLY A 12 -10.80 68.48 9.76
C GLY A 12 -10.39 67.32 8.86
N MET A 13 -9.30 67.48 8.07
CA MET A 13 -9.04 66.49 6.97
C MET A 13 -7.84 65.55 7.14
N VAL A 14 -7.15 65.60 8.27
CA VAL A 14 -5.94 64.80 8.50
C VAL A 14 -6.21 63.57 9.41
N LYS A 15 -7.37 63.47 10.07
CA LYS A 15 -7.69 62.33 10.96
C LYS A 15 -8.45 61.16 10.31
N THR A 16 -8.93 61.29 9.07
CA THR A 16 -9.72 60.26 8.39
C THR A 16 -8.89 59.38 7.42
N LEU A 17 -7.62 59.76 7.16
CA LEU A 17 -6.75 58.99 6.26
C LEU A 17 -5.85 57.95 6.96
N ALA A 18 -5.80 57.95 8.29
CA ALA A 18 -4.96 57.05 9.08
C ALA A 18 -5.65 55.73 9.48
N LEU A 19 -6.95 55.54 9.21
CA LEU A 19 -7.72 54.36 9.59
C LEU A 19 -8.01 53.37 8.43
N LEU A 20 -7.53 53.65 7.22
CA LEU A 20 -7.79 52.83 6.02
C LEU A 20 -6.58 52.02 5.52
N ILE A 21 -5.44 52.00 6.24
CA ILE A 21 -4.22 51.30 5.82
C ILE A 21 -3.94 50.05 6.70
N LEU A 22 -4.79 49.70 7.67
CA LEU A 22 -4.61 48.50 8.54
C LEU A 22 -5.47 47.31 8.15
N ALA A 23 -6.06 47.31 6.97
CA ALA A 23 -6.96 46.22 6.54
C ALA A 23 -6.56 45.67 5.18
N ALA A 24 -5.34 45.13 5.00
CA ALA A 24 -5.03 44.29 3.83
C ALA A 24 -3.64 43.63 3.88
N PHE A 25 -3.32 42.92 4.93
CA PHE A 25 -2.34 41.84 4.85
C PHE A 25 -2.90 40.62 5.62
N ALA A 26 -4.09 40.20 5.30
CA ALA A 26 -4.39 38.81 5.38
C ALA A 26 -3.59 38.16 4.25
N VAL A 27 -2.32 37.85 4.50
CA VAL A 27 -1.60 36.84 3.69
C VAL A 27 -2.44 35.59 3.83
N GLN A 28 -3.28 35.31 2.84
CA GLN A 28 -3.81 34.00 2.65
C GLN A 28 -2.58 33.12 2.50
N ALA A 29 -2.18 32.48 3.60
CA ALA A 29 -1.24 31.36 3.53
C ALA A 29 -1.88 30.36 2.57
N GLN A 30 -1.43 30.36 1.32
CA GLN A 30 -1.87 29.40 0.34
C GLN A 30 -1.50 28.05 0.94
N ALA A 31 -2.50 27.17 1.14
CA ALA A 31 -2.25 25.87 1.70
C ALA A 31 -1.21 25.16 0.82
N GLU A 32 -0.10 24.74 1.42
CA GLU A 32 0.93 24.00 0.69
C GLU A 32 0.33 22.73 0.10
N THR A 33 0.74 22.39 -1.12
CA THR A 33 0.29 21.17 -1.81
C THR A 33 1.35 20.10 -1.69
N LEU A 34 0.93 18.92 -1.27
CA LEU A 34 1.76 17.71 -1.15
C LEU A 34 1.37 16.73 -2.23
N THR A 35 2.32 16.29 -3.05
CA THR A 35 2.11 15.24 -4.04
C THR A 35 2.31 13.88 -3.36
N VAL A 36 1.23 13.11 -3.27
CA VAL A 36 1.23 11.76 -2.68
C VAL A 36 0.92 10.74 -3.76
N VAL A 37 1.79 9.75 -3.95
CA VAL A 37 1.69 8.77 -5.02
C VAL A 37 1.51 7.37 -4.45
N SER A 38 0.49 6.66 -4.93
CA SER A 38 0.10 5.33 -4.46
C SER A 38 -0.14 4.33 -5.59
N PHE A 39 -0.44 3.06 -5.26
CA PHE A 39 -0.69 2.00 -6.24
C PHE A 39 -2.06 2.07 -6.95
N GLY A 40 -2.81 3.12 -6.79
CA GLY A 40 -4.04 3.37 -7.53
C GLY A 40 -5.21 2.42 -7.24
N GLY A 41 -6.29 2.60 -8.00
CA GLY A 41 -7.53 1.81 -7.91
C GLY A 41 -8.19 1.91 -6.52
N THR A 42 -8.88 0.85 -6.11
CA THR A 42 -9.60 0.81 -4.82
C THR A 42 -8.73 1.13 -3.60
N ASN A 43 -7.41 0.90 -3.68
CA ASN A 43 -6.46 1.30 -2.64
C ASN A 43 -6.37 2.81 -2.52
N LYS A 44 -6.17 3.52 -3.65
CA LYS A 44 -6.15 4.99 -3.67
C LYS A 44 -7.49 5.58 -3.25
N ASP A 45 -8.62 5.01 -3.71
CA ASP A 45 -9.95 5.48 -3.33
C ASP A 45 -10.13 5.42 -1.80
N ALA A 46 -9.68 4.33 -1.17
CA ALA A 46 -9.72 4.17 0.28
C ALA A 46 -8.77 5.16 1.00
N GLN A 47 -7.61 5.44 0.43
CA GLN A 47 -6.67 6.45 0.96
C GLN A 47 -7.23 7.87 0.84
N GLU A 48 -7.92 8.18 -0.26
CA GLU A 48 -8.58 9.48 -0.42
C GLU A 48 -9.62 9.72 0.68
N GLU A 49 -10.45 8.72 0.97
CA GLU A 49 -11.48 8.84 2.02
C GLU A 49 -10.88 8.88 3.43
N ALA A 50 -9.86 8.06 3.70
CA ALA A 50 -9.31 7.92 5.04
C ALA A 50 -8.26 8.97 5.39
N PHE A 51 -7.48 9.44 4.42
CA PHE A 51 -6.29 10.25 4.66
C PHE A 51 -6.34 11.60 3.94
N TYR A 52 -6.57 11.65 2.61
CA TYR A 52 -6.33 12.85 1.81
C TYR A 52 -7.40 13.91 2.03
N LYS A 53 -8.66 13.55 1.90
CA LYS A 53 -9.80 14.45 2.16
C LYS A 53 -9.83 14.95 3.60
N PRO A 54 -9.69 14.07 4.62
CA PRO A 54 -9.65 14.53 6.01
C PRO A 54 -8.45 15.43 6.35
N PHE A 55 -7.26 15.16 5.78
CA PHE A 55 -6.07 16.00 5.95
C PHE A 55 -6.32 17.41 5.43
N THR A 56 -6.87 17.51 4.21
CA THR A 56 -7.23 18.80 3.59
C THR A 56 -8.34 19.51 4.36
N ALA A 57 -9.38 18.77 4.78
CA ALA A 57 -10.49 19.35 5.55
C ALA A 57 -10.05 19.87 6.93
N ALA A 58 -8.98 19.29 7.51
CA ALA A 58 -8.37 19.77 8.74
C ALA A 58 -7.48 21.01 8.53
N GLY A 59 -7.42 21.57 7.33
CA GLY A 59 -6.64 22.78 7.01
C GLY A 59 -5.13 22.58 7.10
N LYS A 60 -4.65 21.33 6.99
CA LYS A 60 -3.22 20.99 7.14
C LYS A 60 -2.42 21.16 5.83
N GLY A 61 -3.09 21.17 4.70
CA GLY A 61 -2.52 21.27 3.35
C GLY A 61 -3.47 20.63 2.34
N THR A 62 -3.13 20.73 1.06
CA THR A 62 -3.86 20.06 -0.02
C THR A 62 -3.05 18.85 -0.53
N ILE A 63 -3.75 17.79 -0.96
CA ILE A 63 -3.11 16.60 -1.52
C ILE A 63 -3.37 16.55 -3.02
N GLU A 64 -2.28 16.47 -3.79
CA GLU A 64 -2.30 16.07 -5.20
C GLU A 64 -2.00 14.57 -5.27
N ALA A 65 -3.02 13.76 -5.57
CA ALA A 65 -2.90 12.31 -5.56
C ALA A 65 -2.44 11.80 -6.92
N GLY A 66 -1.30 11.11 -6.95
CA GLY A 66 -0.76 10.41 -8.12
C GLY A 66 -0.89 8.90 -8.02
N GLU A 67 -0.62 8.21 -9.14
CA GLU A 67 -0.59 6.76 -9.23
C GLU A 67 0.68 6.27 -9.91
N TYR A 68 1.13 5.08 -9.50
CA TYR A 68 2.25 4.36 -10.12
C TYR A 68 2.14 2.86 -9.82
N ASN A 69 3.02 2.02 -10.36
CA ASN A 69 3.01 0.57 -10.14
C ASN A 69 4.32 0.06 -9.51
N GLY A 70 4.97 0.88 -8.70
CA GLY A 70 6.22 0.50 -8.02
C GLY A 70 7.48 0.74 -8.85
N GLU A 71 7.44 1.62 -9.87
CA GLU A 71 8.60 1.88 -10.75
C GLU A 71 9.69 2.68 -10.00
N MET A 72 10.60 1.99 -9.32
CA MET A 72 11.73 2.58 -8.58
C MET A 72 12.65 3.42 -9.49
N ALA A 73 12.75 3.09 -10.77
CA ALA A 73 13.56 3.83 -11.73
C ALA A 73 13.14 5.31 -11.82
N ARG A 74 11.85 5.61 -11.71
CA ARG A 74 11.34 6.98 -11.74
C ARG A 74 11.74 7.76 -10.49
N ILE A 75 11.67 7.12 -9.32
CA ILE A 75 12.10 7.72 -8.05
C ILE A 75 13.59 8.02 -8.10
N ARG A 76 14.40 7.04 -8.56
CA ARG A 76 15.85 7.21 -8.73
C ARG A 76 16.17 8.38 -9.64
N ALA A 77 15.54 8.47 -10.81
CA ALA A 77 15.76 9.57 -11.75
C ALA A 77 15.41 10.95 -11.15
N MET A 78 14.34 11.07 -10.36
CA MET A 78 14.01 12.32 -9.66
C MET A 78 15.09 12.73 -8.67
N VAL A 79 15.60 11.78 -7.87
CA VAL A 79 16.64 12.05 -6.86
C VAL A 79 17.97 12.40 -7.52
N GLU A 80 18.39 11.67 -8.53
CA GLU A 80 19.65 11.91 -9.27
C GLU A 80 19.66 13.27 -9.98
N THR A 81 18.52 13.69 -10.53
CA THR A 81 18.41 14.98 -11.25
C THR A 81 18.09 16.15 -10.32
N GLY A 82 17.71 15.89 -9.07
CA GLY A 82 17.21 16.91 -8.13
C GLY A 82 15.85 17.52 -8.53
N GLN A 83 15.14 16.90 -9.48
CA GLN A 83 13.82 17.34 -9.94
C GLN A 83 12.73 16.49 -9.27
N ILE A 84 12.46 16.80 -8.00
CA ILE A 84 11.52 16.03 -7.18
C ILE A 84 10.09 16.47 -7.50
N GLY A 85 9.36 15.61 -8.18
CA GLY A 85 7.95 15.81 -8.52
C GLY A 85 6.96 15.08 -7.59
N TRP A 86 7.46 14.15 -6.77
CA TRP A 86 6.69 13.40 -5.77
C TRP A 86 7.23 13.66 -4.38
N ASP A 87 6.38 13.94 -3.42
CA ASP A 87 6.80 14.19 -2.04
C ASP A 87 6.74 12.92 -1.19
N VAL A 88 5.60 12.24 -1.24
CA VAL A 88 5.35 10.99 -0.50
C VAL A 88 5.00 9.89 -1.48
N VAL A 89 5.56 8.71 -1.28
CA VAL A 89 5.31 7.54 -2.10
C VAL A 89 4.93 6.35 -1.23
N GLU A 90 4.01 5.52 -1.73
CA GLU A 90 3.65 4.23 -1.17
C GLU A 90 4.56 3.16 -1.76
N LEU A 91 5.10 2.27 -0.93
CA LEU A 91 6.07 1.24 -1.31
C LEU A 91 5.81 -0.06 -0.55
N GLU A 92 5.97 -1.19 -1.24
CA GLU A 92 6.12 -2.49 -0.58
C GLU A 92 7.45 -2.52 0.21
N THR A 93 7.55 -3.39 1.21
CA THR A 93 8.71 -3.41 2.13
C THR A 93 10.06 -3.63 1.43
N PRO A 94 10.23 -4.56 0.46
CA PRO A 94 11.53 -4.75 -0.22
C PRO A 94 11.98 -3.52 -1.01
N GLU A 95 11.06 -2.83 -1.68
CA GLU A 95 11.35 -1.62 -2.45
C GLU A 95 11.70 -0.44 -1.54
N LEU A 96 11.02 -0.32 -0.41
CA LEU A 96 11.37 0.65 0.63
C LEU A 96 12.78 0.42 1.17
N GLN A 97 13.10 -0.84 1.54
CA GLN A 97 14.40 -1.19 2.08
C GLN A 97 15.52 -0.88 1.10
N ARG A 98 15.39 -1.34 -0.16
CA ARG A 98 16.35 -1.04 -1.23
C ARG A 98 16.52 0.46 -1.45
N GLY A 99 15.43 1.19 -1.57
CA GLY A 99 15.49 2.64 -1.80
C GLY A 99 16.09 3.41 -0.62
N CYS A 100 15.92 2.92 0.63
CA CYS A 100 16.56 3.46 1.81
C CYS A 100 18.07 3.28 1.76
N GLU A 101 18.55 2.08 1.42
CA GLU A 101 19.98 1.76 1.27
C GLU A 101 20.61 2.55 0.13
N GLU A 102 19.90 2.77 -0.97
CA GLU A 102 20.33 3.60 -2.10
C GLU A 102 20.24 5.13 -1.80
N GLY A 103 19.71 5.54 -0.65
CA GLY A 103 19.57 6.95 -0.28
C GLY A 103 18.48 7.70 -1.05
N LEU A 104 17.45 7.00 -1.56
CA LEU A 104 16.35 7.57 -2.32
C LEU A 104 15.26 8.21 -1.44
N PHE A 105 15.27 7.91 -0.15
CA PHE A 105 14.25 8.39 0.81
C PHE A 105 14.87 9.15 1.96
N GLU A 106 14.07 10.03 2.55
CA GLU A 106 14.44 10.75 3.76
C GLU A 106 14.34 9.84 4.98
N THR A 107 15.28 9.96 5.92
CA THR A 107 15.14 9.38 7.25
C THR A 107 13.98 10.07 7.99
N LEU A 108 13.10 9.27 8.58
CA LEU A 108 11.90 9.73 9.28
C LEU A 108 12.18 10.03 10.77
N ASP A 109 11.68 11.17 11.23
CA ASP A 109 11.70 11.52 12.65
C ASP A 109 10.46 10.93 13.37
N TRP A 110 10.60 9.73 13.93
CA TRP A 110 9.52 9.05 14.63
C TRP A 110 8.97 9.80 15.85
N ASN A 111 9.72 10.77 16.40
CA ASN A 111 9.17 11.63 17.47
C ASN A 111 8.01 12.52 16.97
N LYS A 112 7.97 12.79 15.67
CA LYS A 112 6.88 13.55 15.03
C LYS A 112 5.75 12.66 14.51
N LEU A 113 6.03 11.38 14.22
CA LEU A 113 5.07 10.46 13.60
C LEU A 113 4.19 9.74 14.61
N GLY A 114 4.64 9.60 15.86
CA GLY A 114 3.93 8.90 16.92
C GLY A 114 4.83 7.97 17.73
N LYS A 115 4.24 7.29 18.69
CA LYS A 115 4.97 6.33 19.53
C LYS A 115 5.19 5.04 18.75
N LYS A 116 6.45 4.64 18.55
CA LYS A 116 6.81 3.38 17.87
C LYS A 116 6.09 2.16 18.44
N SER A 117 5.84 2.14 19.75
CA SER A 117 5.12 1.05 20.42
C SER A 117 3.64 0.93 20.07
N ASP A 118 3.06 1.94 19.42
CA ASP A 118 1.67 1.90 18.97
C ASP A 118 1.51 1.16 17.63
N PHE A 119 2.62 0.78 16.99
CA PHE A 119 2.65 0.11 15.70
C PHE A 119 3.20 -1.31 15.81
N ILE A 120 2.83 -2.15 14.85
CA ILE A 120 3.49 -3.44 14.68
C ILE A 120 4.99 -3.19 14.37
N PRO A 121 5.92 -4.03 14.86
CA PRO A 121 7.35 -3.76 14.71
C PRO A 121 7.81 -3.55 13.26
N ALA A 122 7.28 -4.33 12.32
CA ALA A 122 7.61 -4.23 10.89
C ALA A 122 7.20 -2.90 10.23
N ALA A 123 6.26 -2.15 10.83
CA ALA A 123 5.82 -0.85 10.32
C ALA A 123 6.73 0.31 10.71
N VAL A 124 7.74 0.06 11.57
CA VAL A 124 8.64 1.09 12.11
C VAL A 124 10.01 0.92 11.51
N THR A 125 10.30 1.64 10.44
CA THR A 125 11.60 1.59 9.75
C THR A 125 12.30 2.94 9.77
N GLU A 126 13.54 3.00 9.28
CA GLU A 126 14.33 4.24 9.24
C GLU A 126 13.75 5.23 8.21
N CYS A 127 13.41 4.77 7.02
CA CYS A 127 12.97 5.60 5.90
C CYS A 127 11.47 5.50 5.62
N GLY A 128 10.75 4.64 6.31
CA GLY A 128 9.33 4.39 6.04
C GLY A 128 8.48 4.21 7.29
N ALA A 129 7.21 4.47 7.12
CA ALA A 129 6.18 4.23 8.12
C ALA A 129 5.07 3.37 7.53
N GLY A 130 4.86 2.18 8.08
CA GLY A 130 3.87 1.23 7.58
C GLY A 130 2.45 1.81 7.62
N ILE A 131 1.73 1.63 6.53
CA ILE A 131 0.36 2.10 6.34
C ILE A 131 -0.62 1.00 6.70
N PHE A 132 -0.49 -0.13 6.04
CA PHE A 132 -1.37 -1.30 6.20
C PHE A 132 -0.65 -2.60 5.87
N VAL A 133 -1.22 -3.70 6.34
CA VAL A 133 -0.83 -5.07 5.99
C VAL A 133 -1.80 -5.62 4.97
N TRP A 134 -1.29 -6.19 3.92
CA TRP A 134 -2.06 -6.90 2.91
C TRP A 134 -1.57 -8.34 2.75
N SER A 135 -2.37 -9.17 2.07
CA SER A 135 -1.98 -10.56 1.80
C SER A 135 -2.29 -10.98 0.38
N THR A 136 -1.38 -11.76 -0.19
CA THR A 136 -1.67 -12.64 -1.31
C THR A 136 -2.30 -13.91 -0.77
N VAL A 137 -3.53 -14.17 -1.18
CA VAL A 137 -4.36 -15.27 -0.71
C VAL A 137 -4.78 -16.20 -1.85
N LEU A 138 -5.08 -17.44 -1.54
CA LEU A 138 -5.84 -18.30 -2.44
C LEU A 138 -7.32 -17.91 -2.35
N THR A 139 -7.94 -17.66 -3.49
CA THR A 139 -9.36 -17.33 -3.59
C THR A 139 -10.08 -18.11 -4.68
N TYR A 140 -11.37 -18.29 -4.53
CA TYR A 140 -12.21 -19.01 -5.48
C TYR A 140 -13.65 -18.51 -5.44
N ASP A 141 -14.40 -18.77 -6.53
CA ASP A 141 -15.84 -18.48 -6.60
C ASP A 141 -16.63 -19.65 -6.00
N ALA A 142 -17.24 -19.44 -4.83
CA ALA A 142 -18.02 -20.44 -4.12
C ALA A 142 -19.34 -20.80 -4.82
N THR A 143 -19.78 -20.05 -5.82
CA THR A 143 -20.92 -20.46 -6.68
C THR A 143 -20.52 -21.55 -7.64
N LYS A 144 -19.25 -21.58 -8.08
CA LYS A 144 -18.71 -22.53 -9.05
C LYS A 144 -18.09 -23.76 -8.39
N LEU A 145 -17.39 -23.58 -7.27
CA LEU A 145 -16.77 -24.64 -6.49
C LEU A 145 -17.53 -24.85 -5.18
N LYS A 146 -18.48 -25.82 -5.16
CA LYS A 146 -19.27 -26.14 -3.95
C LYS A 146 -18.40 -26.68 -2.81
N LYS A 147 -17.39 -27.46 -3.12
CA LYS A 147 -16.30 -27.85 -2.21
C LYS A 147 -15.11 -26.98 -2.59
N GLY A 148 -14.80 -25.99 -1.76
CA GLY A 148 -13.67 -25.10 -2.01
C GLY A 148 -12.33 -25.75 -1.67
N PRO A 149 -11.22 -25.23 -2.23
CA PRO A 149 -9.88 -25.57 -1.79
C PRO A 149 -9.64 -25.11 -0.35
N THR A 150 -8.74 -25.78 0.35
CA THR A 150 -8.35 -25.47 1.74
C THR A 150 -6.88 -25.12 1.89
N SER A 151 -6.08 -25.36 0.86
CA SER A 151 -4.63 -25.18 0.85
C SER A 151 -4.09 -24.88 -0.54
N TRP A 152 -2.85 -24.45 -0.62
CA TRP A 152 -2.15 -24.35 -1.90
C TRP A 152 -1.93 -25.71 -2.58
N ALA A 153 -1.90 -26.83 -1.85
CA ALA A 153 -1.85 -28.15 -2.45
C ALA A 153 -3.10 -28.44 -3.30
N ASP A 154 -4.29 -28.02 -2.83
CA ASP A 154 -5.54 -28.13 -3.59
C ASP A 154 -5.52 -27.29 -4.87
N PHE A 155 -4.77 -26.20 -4.89
CA PHE A 155 -4.60 -25.39 -6.09
C PHE A 155 -3.90 -26.18 -7.22
N TRP A 156 -3.04 -27.14 -6.91
CA TRP A 156 -2.40 -28.04 -7.86
C TRP A 156 -3.26 -29.26 -8.25
N ASP A 157 -4.33 -29.53 -7.50
CA ASP A 157 -5.21 -30.67 -7.79
C ASP A 157 -6.20 -30.30 -8.91
N THR A 158 -5.83 -30.63 -10.15
CA THR A 158 -6.67 -30.41 -11.32
C THR A 158 -7.74 -31.49 -11.51
N LYS A 159 -7.69 -32.59 -10.73
CA LYS A 159 -8.65 -33.68 -10.78
C LYS A 159 -9.89 -33.37 -9.93
N ASP A 160 -9.66 -32.99 -8.67
CA ASP A 160 -10.75 -32.66 -7.76
C ASP A 160 -11.27 -31.23 -8.01
N PHE A 161 -10.42 -30.34 -8.52
CA PHE A 161 -10.74 -28.97 -8.90
C PHE A 161 -10.42 -28.72 -10.39
N PRO A 162 -11.21 -29.24 -11.33
CA PRO A 162 -10.96 -29.09 -12.77
C PRO A 162 -11.14 -27.65 -13.23
N GLY A 163 -10.31 -27.21 -14.17
CA GLY A 163 -10.35 -25.89 -14.78
C GLY A 163 -9.01 -25.16 -14.71
N LYS A 164 -8.96 -23.97 -15.30
CA LYS A 164 -7.79 -23.09 -15.20
C LYS A 164 -7.74 -22.40 -13.84
N ARG A 165 -6.54 -22.01 -13.45
CA ARG A 165 -6.30 -21.19 -12.27
C ARG A 165 -5.31 -20.08 -12.60
N ALA A 166 -5.24 -19.05 -11.76
CA ALA A 166 -4.36 -17.92 -12.04
C ALA A 166 -3.35 -17.70 -10.90
N LEU A 167 -2.13 -17.37 -11.31
CA LEU A 167 -1.03 -16.94 -10.44
C LEU A 167 -0.45 -15.62 -10.96
N ARG A 168 0.20 -14.87 -10.07
CA ARG A 168 0.96 -13.67 -10.45
C ARG A 168 2.13 -14.06 -11.35
N LYS A 169 2.36 -13.30 -12.42
CA LYS A 169 3.52 -13.46 -13.30
C LYS A 169 4.74 -12.79 -12.66
N SER A 170 5.26 -13.40 -11.63
CA SER A 170 6.41 -12.93 -10.86
C SER A 170 7.01 -14.08 -10.09
N ALA A 171 8.31 -14.10 -9.88
CA ALA A 171 8.98 -15.03 -8.99
C ALA A 171 8.50 -14.81 -7.54
N LYS A 172 8.47 -13.54 -7.11
CA LYS A 172 7.97 -13.13 -5.78
C LYS A 172 6.51 -13.56 -5.59
N TYR A 173 6.23 -14.18 -4.48
CA TYR A 173 4.98 -14.86 -4.08
C TYR A 173 4.75 -16.21 -4.77
N THR A 174 5.07 -16.37 -6.05
CA THR A 174 4.78 -17.59 -6.83
C THR A 174 5.71 -18.74 -6.45
N LEU A 175 6.98 -18.47 -6.16
CA LEU A 175 7.93 -19.51 -5.72
C LEU A 175 7.63 -19.99 -4.30
N GLU A 176 7.26 -19.08 -3.39
CA GLU A 176 6.80 -19.45 -2.04
C GLU A 176 5.55 -20.32 -2.09
N ILE A 177 4.54 -19.92 -2.88
CA ILE A 177 3.31 -20.69 -3.09
C ILE A 177 3.62 -22.10 -3.62
N ALA A 178 4.53 -22.20 -4.61
CA ALA A 178 4.91 -23.49 -5.18
C ALA A 178 5.57 -24.41 -4.15
N LEU A 179 6.46 -23.89 -3.29
CA LEU A 179 7.08 -24.70 -2.24
C LEU A 179 6.07 -25.14 -1.18
N MET A 180 5.18 -24.23 -0.75
CA MET A 180 4.13 -24.59 0.21
C MET A 180 3.15 -25.62 -0.38
N ALA A 181 2.81 -25.50 -1.66
CA ALA A 181 2.03 -26.52 -2.37
C ALA A 181 2.75 -27.85 -2.51
N ASP A 182 4.09 -27.86 -2.48
CA ASP A 182 4.92 -29.08 -2.48
C ASP A 182 5.24 -29.61 -1.08
N GLY A 183 4.55 -29.09 -0.05
CA GLY A 183 4.64 -29.57 1.32
C GLY A 183 5.79 -29.00 2.14
N VAL A 184 6.48 -27.96 1.67
CA VAL A 184 7.43 -27.20 2.49
C VAL A 184 6.64 -26.42 3.54
N LYS A 185 7.03 -26.53 4.80
CA LYS A 185 6.42 -25.74 5.86
C LYS A 185 6.73 -24.28 5.66
N ARG A 186 5.78 -23.39 5.98
CA ARG A 186 5.96 -21.95 5.76
C ARG A 186 7.20 -21.38 6.45
N GLU A 187 7.52 -21.84 7.64
CA GLU A 187 8.72 -21.43 8.40
C GLU A 187 10.04 -21.81 7.72
N ASP A 188 10.03 -22.81 6.83
CA ASP A 188 11.20 -23.30 6.12
C ASP A 188 11.34 -22.74 4.70
N VAL A 189 10.32 -22.02 4.19
CA VAL A 189 10.24 -21.59 2.78
C VAL A 189 11.49 -20.83 2.34
N TYR A 190 11.91 -19.82 3.08
CA TYR A 190 13.08 -19.02 2.70
C TYR A 190 14.41 -19.73 2.92
N THR A 191 14.49 -20.63 3.91
CA THR A 191 15.67 -21.51 4.08
C THR A 191 15.81 -22.44 2.86
N VAL A 192 14.72 -22.94 2.33
CA VAL A 192 14.71 -23.78 1.11
C VAL A 192 15.03 -22.92 -0.12
N LEU A 193 14.37 -21.79 -0.31
CA LEU A 193 14.60 -20.88 -1.46
C LEU A 193 16.03 -20.30 -1.52
N ALA A 194 16.71 -20.16 -0.38
CA ALA A 194 18.11 -19.73 -0.35
C ALA A 194 19.09 -20.75 -0.96
N THR A 195 18.61 -21.93 -1.37
CA THR A 195 19.45 -22.96 -2.00
C THR A 195 19.09 -23.16 -3.48
N PRO A 196 20.07 -23.41 -4.36
CA PRO A 196 19.80 -23.73 -5.77
C PRO A 196 18.82 -24.92 -5.93
N ALA A 197 18.98 -25.96 -5.10
CA ALA A 197 18.09 -27.13 -5.10
C ALA A 197 16.65 -26.79 -4.72
N GLY A 198 16.45 -25.86 -3.77
CA GLY A 198 15.13 -25.39 -3.37
C GLY A 198 14.47 -24.53 -4.46
N VAL A 199 15.23 -23.68 -5.12
CA VAL A 199 14.75 -22.93 -6.28
C VAL A 199 14.33 -23.89 -7.41
N ASP A 200 15.16 -24.89 -7.73
CA ASP A 200 14.82 -25.92 -8.73
C ASP A 200 13.56 -26.70 -8.35
N ARG A 201 13.37 -27.01 -7.07
CA ARG A 201 12.18 -27.64 -6.53
C ARG A 201 10.92 -26.81 -6.78
N ALA A 202 10.98 -25.49 -6.53
CA ALA A 202 9.86 -24.58 -6.76
C ALA A 202 9.48 -24.54 -8.26
N PHE A 203 10.45 -24.40 -9.16
CA PHE A 203 10.19 -24.41 -10.61
C PHE A 203 9.65 -25.77 -11.10
N LYS A 204 10.20 -26.90 -10.61
CA LYS A 204 9.68 -28.23 -10.92
C LYS A 204 8.23 -28.41 -10.46
N LYS A 205 7.85 -27.81 -9.33
CA LYS A 205 6.46 -27.79 -8.87
C LYS A 205 5.59 -26.98 -9.81
N LEU A 206 6.05 -25.79 -10.24
CA LEU A 206 5.34 -24.95 -11.20
C LEU A 206 5.17 -25.62 -12.57
N ASP A 207 6.14 -26.40 -13.04
CA ASP A 207 6.03 -27.16 -14.30
C ASP A 207 4.81 -28.10 -14.32
N GLN A 208 4.43 -28.66 -13.17
CA GLN A 208 3.28 -29.56 -13.07
C GLN A 208 1.95 -28.88 -13.38
N ILE A 209 1.82 -27.59 -13.06
CA ILE A 209 0.57 -26.84 -13.18
C ILE A 209 0.59 -25.83 -14.31
N LYS A 210 1.74 -25.51 -14.88
CA LYS A 210 1.95 -24.48 -15.89
C LYS A 210 0.93 -24.51 -17.04
N PRO A 211 0.55 -25.68 -17.63
CA PRO A 211 -0.45 -25.74 -18.69
C PRO A 211 -1.85 -25.25 -18.27
N ASN A 212 -2.14 -25.24 -16.97
CA ASN A 212 -3.42 -24.84 -16.39
C ASN A 212 -3.40 -23.42 -15.82
N ILE A 213 -2.26 -22.70 -15.90
CA ILE A 213 -2.10 -21.36 -15.33
C ILE A 213 -2.41 -20.29 -16.35
N GLN A 214 -3.21 -19.33 -15.91
CA GLN A 214 -3.36 -18.02 -16.53
C GLN A 214 -2.59 -17.01 -15.68
N TRP A 215 -1.61 -16.32 -16.28
CA TRP A 215 -0.70 -15.43 -15.57
C TRP A 215 -1.28 -14.02 -15.50
N TRP A 216 -1.46 -13.49 -14.28
CA TRP A 216 -1.90 -12.11 -14.09
C TRP A 216 -0.72 -11.18 -13.76
N GLU A 217 -0.81 -9.95 -14.26
CA GLU A 217 0.19 -8.88 -14.04
C GLU A 217 -0.44 -7.70 -13.28
N SER A 218 -1.74 -7.46 -13.47
CA SER A 218 -2.51 -6.46 -12.74
C SER A 218 -3.41 -7.10 -11.70
N GLY A 219 -3.46 -6.52 -10.49
CA GLY A 219 -4.28 -7.02 -9.39
C GLY A 219 -5.79 -7.03 -9.65
N ALA A 220 -6.29 -6.39 -10.73
CA ALA A 220 -7.69 -6.46 -11.14
C ALA A 220 -8.01 -7.72 -11.95
N GLN A 221 -7.03 -8.31 -12.64
CA GLN A 221 -7.24 -9.46 -13.53
C GLN A 221 -7.80 -10.70 -12.82
N PRO A 222 -7.32 -11.10 -11.61
CA PRO A 222 -7.88 -12.25 -10.90
C PRO A 222 -9.39 -12.16 -10.69
N LEU A 223 -9.89 -10.99 -10.30
CA LEU A 223 -11.33 -10.75 -10.10
C LEU A 223 -12.10 -10.89 -11.40
N GLN A 224 -11.63 -10.26 -12.47
CA GLN A 224 -12.28 -10.32 -13.79
C GLN A 224 -12.41 -11.77 -14.25
N TRP A 225 -11.35 -12.58 -14.12
CA TRP A 225 -11.35 -13.96 -14.57
C TRP A 225 -12.14 -14.91 -13.67
N LEU A 226 -12.25 -14.63 -12.37
CA LEU A 226 -13.15 -15.38 -11.48
C LEU A 226 -14.61 -15.07 -11.81
N VAL A 227 -14.94 -13.79 -12.05
CA VAL A 227 -16.31 -13.37 -12.44
C VAL A 227 -16.71 -13.99 -13.78
N SER A 228 -15.86 -13.86 -14.82
CA SER A 228 -16.14 -14.45 -16.15
C SER A 228 -16.14 -15.98 -16.14
N GLY A 229 -15.45 -16.61 -15.17
CA GLY A 229 -15.28 -18.07 -15.11
C GLY A 229 -14.13 -18.58 -15.95
N ASP A 230 -13.24 -17.72 -16.40
CA ASP A 230 -12.03 -18.13 -17.10
C ASP A 230 -11.09 -18.94 -16.21
N VAL A 231 -11.13 -18.70 -14.90
CA VAL A 231 -10.44 -19.47 -13.88
C VAL A 231 -11.38 -19.89 -12.75
N VAL A 232 -11.09 -21.01 -12.10
CA VAL A 232 -11.87 -21.52 -10.96
C VAL A 232 -11.33 -21.06 -9.63
N MET A 233 -10.05 -20.73 -9.57
CA MET A 233 -9.34 -20.21 -8.39
C MET A 233 -8.13 -19.38 -8.81
N SER A 234 -7.66 -18.51 -7.92
CA SER A 234 -6.56 -17.61 -8.20
C SER A 234 -5.78 -17.26 -6.94
N SER A 235 -4.50 -16.94 -7.09
CA SER A 235 -3.85 -16.03 -6.13
C SER A 235 -4.39 -14.62 -6.36
N ALA A 236 -4.64 -13.86 -5.30
CA ALA A 236 -5.14 -12.48 -5.40
C ALA A 236 -4.84 -11.70 -4.13
N TYR A 237 -4.90 -10.38 -4.21
CA TYR A 237 -4.80 -9.51 -3.04
C TYR A 237 -6.11 -9.51 -2.25
N ASN A 238 -6.03 -9.81 -0.95
CA ASN A 238 -7.20 -9.95 -0.08
C ASN A 238 -8.11 -8.72 -0.08
N GLY A 239 -7.57 -7.52 -0.13
CA GLY A 239 -8.35 -6.29 -0.14
C GLY A 239 -9.26 -6.17 -1.36
N ARG A 240 -8.76 -6.55 -2.54
CA ARG A 240 -9.56 -6.55 -3.78
C ARG A 240 -10.66 -7.61 -3.75
N ILE A 241 -10.38 -8.77 -3.18
CA ILE A 241 -11.41 -9.81 -2.97
C ILE A 241 -12.48 -9.32 -2.02
N GLY A 242 -12.08 -8.70 -0.90
CA GLY A 242 -13.05 -8.15 0.05
C GLY A 242 -13.91 -7.01 -0.51
N ALA A 243 -13.35 -6.16 -1.39
CA ALA A 243 -14.14 -5.17 -2.12
C ALA A 243 -15.20 -5.84 -3.02
N ALA A 244 -14.82 -6.84 -3.80
CA ALA A 244 -15.75 -7.61 -4.63
C ALA A 244 -16.82 -8.35 -3.80
N GLN A 245 -16.46 -8.87 -2.61
CA GLN A 245 -17.44 -9.45 -1.68
C GLN A 245 -18.48 -8.42 -1.22
N ALA A 246 -18.06 -7.17 -0.96
CA ALA A 246 -18.95 -6.08 -0.61
C ALA A 246 -19.90 -5.70 -1.76
N GLU A 247 -19.48 -5.90 -3.01
CA GLU A 247 -20.31 -5.74 -4.23
C GLU A 247 -21.24 -6.95 -4.48
N GLY A 248 -21.20 -7.98 -3.64
CA GLY A 248 -22.10 -9.13 -3.71
C GLY A 248 -21.53 -10.36 -4.43
N HIS A 249 -20.24 -10.35 -4.82
CA HIS A 249 -19.59 -11.54 -5.36
C HIS A 249 -19.33 -12.57 -4.28
N ASN A 250 -19.63 -13.84 -4.58
CA ASN A 250 -19.47 -14.94 -3.61
C ASN A 250 -18.06 -15.56 -3.70
N PHE A 251 -17.05 -14.74 -3.44
CA PHE A 251 -15.66 -15.20 -3.38
C PHE A 251 -15.29 -15.60 -1.96
N ASN A 252 -14.55 -16.69 -1.81
CA ASN A 252 -13.99 -17.12 -0.55
C ASN A 252 -12.48 -16.95 -0.54
N ILE A 253 -11.94 -16.60 0.63
CA ILE A 253 -10.51 -16.50 0.91
C ILE A 253 -10.08 -17.72 1.72
N VAL A 254 -8.98 -18.34 1.33
CA VAL A 254 -8.27 -19.36 2.10
C VAL A 254 -7.05 -18.70 2.73
N TRP A 255 -7.06 -18.60 4.05
CA TRP A 255 -6.00 -17.94 4.81
C TRP A 255 -4.82 -18.87 5.14
N ASP A 256 -4.98 -20.19 4.92
CA ASP A 256 -3.90 -21.15 5.17
C ASP A 256 -2.73 -20.90 4.23
N ASN A 257 -1.56 -20.63 4.83
CA ASN A 257 -0.34 -20.26 4.11
C ASN A 257 -0.51 -19.04 3.15
N ALA A 258 -1.35 -18.07 3.52
CA ALA A 258 -1.36 -16.77 2.87
C ALA A 258 0.00 -16.07 3.05
N LEU A 259 0.41 -15.27 2.07
CA LEU A 259 1.63 -14.47 2.18
C LEU A 259 1.23 -13.04 2.52
N TYR A 260 1.89 -12.43 3.50
CA TYR A 260 1.61 -11.03 3.84
C TYR A 260 2.84 -10.15 3.75
N ASP A 261 2.60 -8.90 3.40
CA ASP A 261 3.58 -7.82 3.40
C ASP A 261 2.89 -6.51 3.81
N LEU A 262 3.66 -5.46 3.90
CA LEU A 262 3.20 -4.13 4.28
C LEU A 262 3.43 -3.16 3.12
N ASP A 263 2.50 -2.20 3.01
CA ASP A 263 2.79 -0.97 2.28
C ASP A 263 3.17 0.13 3.26
N ASN A 264 4.09 0.97 2.83
CA ASN A 264 4.75 1.96 3.65
C ASN A 264 4.74 3.33 2.96
N TRP A 265 4.57 4.39 3.76
CA TRP A 265 4.87 5.75 3.32
C TRP A 265 6.36 6.01 3.41
N ALA A 266 6.95 6.55 2.35
CA ALA A 266 8.30 7.12 2.36
C ALA A 266 8.29 8.54 1.78
N ILE A 267 9.21 9.39 2.24
CA ILE A 267 9.41 10.75 1.70
C ILE A 267 10.55 10.70 0.71
N VAL A 268 10.32 11.13 -0.52
CA VAL A 268 11.35 11.14 -1.56
C VAL A 268 12.47 12.11 -1.16
N LYS A 269 13.71 11.66 -1.29
CA LYS A 269 14.89 12.43 -0.93
C LYS A 269 14.95 13.74 -1.70
N GLY A 270 15.13 14.85 -0.97
CA GLY A 270 15.16 16.19 -1.56
C GLY A 270 13.80 16.84 -1.80
N SER A 271 12.69 16.23 -1.32
CA SER A 271 11.38 16.90 -1.31
C SER A 271 11.46 18.24 -0.57
N LYS A 272 10.93 19.29 -1.18
CA LYS A 272 10.86 20.62 -0.58
C LYS A 272 9.78 20.71 0.51
N HIS A 273 8.88 19.74 0.55
CA HIS A 273 7.73 19.69 1.47
C HIS A 273 7.93 18.66 2.59
N LYS A 274 9.17 18.30 2.94
CA LYS A 274 9.47 17.27 3.95
C LYS A 274 8.68 17.46 5.25
N ALA A 275 8.59 18.67 5.77
CA ALA A 275 7.87 18.94 7.01
C ALA A 275 6.36 18.69 6.89
N LEU A 276 5.77 19.05 5.75
CA LEU A 276 4.36 18.77 5.45
C LEU A 276 4.13 17.27 5.23
N ALA A 277 5.08 16.59 4.57
CA ALA A 277 5.06 15.13 4.36
C ALA A 277 5.11 14.37 5.70
N GLU A 278 5.96 14.76 6.64
CA GLU A 278 5.99 14.20 8.00
C GLU A 278 4.65 14.41 8.72
N GLN A 279 4.02 15.59 8.59
CA GLN A 279 2.70 15.87 9.16
C GLN A 279 1.60 15.01 8.52
N PHE A 280 1.67 14.79 7.19
CA PHE A 280 0.74 13.93 6.50
C PHE A 280 0.88 12.47 6.97
N ILE A 281 2.09 11.93 7.03
CA ILE A 281 2.35 10.57 7.50
C ILE A 281 1.87 10.40 8.95
N ALA A 282 2.18 11.36 9.82
CA ALA A 282 1.71 11.34 11.20
C ALA A 282 0.17 11.34 11.29
N PHE A 283 -0.50 12.11 10.44
CA PHE A 283 -1.95 12.16 10.37
C PHE A 283 -2.54 10.85 9.83
N ALA A 284 -2.01 10.35 8.70
CA ALA A 284 -2.48 9.10 8.10
C ALA A 284 -2.34 7.92 9.05
N ASN A 285 -1.30 7.91 9.88
CA ASN A 285 -1.00 6.84 10.83
C ASN A 285 -1.75 6.97 12.18
N GLN A 286 -2.63 7.97 12.35
CA GLN A 286 -3.51 8.02 13.53
C GLN A 286 -4.47 6.84 13.51
N PRO A 287 -4.81 6.26 14.69
CA PRO A 287 -5.65 5.07 14.75
C PRO A 287 -7.04 5.29 14.16
N GLU A 288 -7.61 6.48 14.29
CA GLU A 288 -8.91 6.84 13.72
C GLU A 288 -8.88 6.78 12.18
N ASN A 289 -7.81 7.29 11.55
CA ASN A 289 -7.68 7.34 10.11
C ASN A 289 -7.36 5.95 9.54
N GLN A 290 -6.48 5.18 10.18
CA GLN A 290 -6.23 3.78 9.77
C GLN A 290 -7.46 2.89 9.96
N LYS A 291 -8.31 3.17 10.98
CA LYS A 291 -9.61 2.50 11.12
C LYS A 291 -10.50 2.77 9.91
N VAL A 292 -10.65 4.05 9.52
CA VAL A 292 -11.47 4.41 8.35
C VAL A 292 -10.93 3.73 7.08
N PHE A 293 -9.61 3.70 6.90
CA PHE A 293 -9.01 2.99 5.78
C PHE A 293 -9.38 1.49 5.79
N ALA A 294 -9.21 0.82 6.93
CA ALA A 294 -9.53 -0.60 7.08
C ALA A 294 -11.03 -0.90 6.96
N GLU A 295 -11.91 0.08 7.15
CA GLU A 295 -13.36 -0.05 6.89
C GLU A 295 -13.71 0.06 5.40
N ASN A 296 -12.96 0.85 4.63
CA ASN A 296 -13.16 1.03 3.19
C ASN A 296 -12.56 -0.12 2.37
N ILE A 297 -11.38 -0.62 2.76
CA ILE A 297 -10.73 -1.76 2.11
C ILE A 297 -10.23 -2.73 3.18
N PRO A 298 -10.39 -4.07 3.03
CA PRO A 298 -10.02 -5.03 4.08
C PRO A 298 -8.51 -5.30 4.12
N TYR A 299 -7.72 -4.24 4.32
CA TYR A 299 -6.31 -4.30 4.69
C TYR A 299 -6.15 -4.07 6.19
N GLY A 300 -5.16 -4.73 6.78
CA GLY A 300 -4.94 -4.67 8.22
C GLY A 300 -4.24 -3.38 8.64
N PRO A 301 -4.72 -2.63 9.63
CA PRO A 301 -4.02 -1.46 10.12
C PRO A 301 -2.68 -1.85 10.75
N THR A 302 -1.66 -1.01 10.57
CA THR A 302 -0.35 -1.17 11.24
C THR A 302 -0.36 -0.59 12.64
N ASN A 303 -1.24 0.36 12.93
CA ASN A 303 -1.44 0.91 14.26
C ASN A 303 -2.28 -0.06 15.11
N LEU A 304 -1.71 -0.56 16.20
CA LEU A 304 -2.33 -1.54 17.08
C LEU A 304 -3.63 -1.01 17.73
N ASN A 305 -3.74 0.30 17.92
CA ASN A 305 -4.93 0.90 18.48
C ASN A 305 -6.07 0.99 17.46
N ALA A 306 -5.77 1.15 16.18
CA ALA A 306 -6.79 1.13 15.12
C ALA A 306 -7.52 -0.22 15.07
N GLY A 307 -6.77 -1.34 15.17
CA GLY A 307 -7.36 -2.68 15.22
C GLY A 307 -8.37 -2.87 16.36
N LYS A 308 -8.13 -2.25 17.53
CA LYS A 308 -9.03 -2.29 18.69
C LYS A 308 -10.33 -1.52 18.48
N MET A 309 -10.36 -0.58 17.54
CA MET A 309 -11.52 0.27 17.21
C MET A 309 -12.42 -0.35 16.14
N LEU A 310 -11.98 -1.41 15.47
CA LEU A 310 -12.74 -2.08 14.42
C LEU A 310 -13.83 -3.00 15.01
N ASP A 311 -14.93 -3.12 14.27
CA ASP A 311 -15.92 -4.14 14.55
C ASP A 311 -15.30 -5.54 14.46
N PRO A 312 -15.60 -6.48 15.40
CA PRO A 312 -15.03 -7.83 15.41
C PRO A 312 -15.24 -8.60 14.10
N LYS A 313 -16.38 -8.42 13.43
CA LYS A 313 -16.65 -9.07 12.14
C LYS A 313 -15.71 -8.51 11.05
N ARG A 314 -15.47 -7.18 11.06
CA ARG A 314 -14.51 -6.58 10.14
C ARG A 314 -13.09 -7.05 10.45
N LEU A 315 -12.69 -7.02 11.71
CA LEU A 315 -11.36 -7.47 12.14
C LEU A 315 -11.06 -8.90 11.65
N SER A 316 -12.02 -9.84 11.75
CA SER A 316 -11.82 -11.23 11.33
C SER A 316 -11.56 -11.41 9.83
N THR A 317 -11.88 -10.41 9.00
CA THR A 317 -11.61 -10.43 7.56
C THR A 317 -10.25 -9.88 7.17
N LEU A 318 -9.46 -9.39 8.13
CA LEU A 318 -8.20 -8.72 7.87
C LEU A 318 -7.00 -9.67 7.98
N PRO A 319 -5.89 -9.40 7.27
CA PRO A 319 -4.63 -10.13 7.42
C PRO A 319 -4.11 -10.11 8.86
N THR A 320 -4.33 -9.01 9.58
CA THR A 320 -3.90 -8.79 10.97
C THR A 320 -4.80 -9.43 12.03
N ALA A 321 -5.91 -10.08 11.63
CA ALA A 321 -6.65 -10.92 12.55
C ALA A 321 -5.72 -12.01 13.12
N PRO A 322 -5.70 -12.25 14.45
CA PRO A 322 -4.77 -13.19 15.06
C PRO A 322 -4.77 -14.59 14.42
N GLU A 323 -5.96 -15.08 14.08
CA GLU A 323 -6.16 -16.39 13.44
C GLU A 323 -5.67 -16.45 12.00
N ASN A 324 -5.74 -15.35 11.25
CA ASN A 324 -5.25 -15.26 9.87
C ASN A 324 -3.73 -15.09 9.87
N LEU A 325 -3.22 -14.18 10.70
CA LEU A 325 -1.79 -13.91 10.81
C LEU A 325 -1.01 -15.15 11.28
N ALA A 326 -1.56 -15.90 12.24
CA ALA A 326 -0.94 -17.14 12.73
C ALA A 326 -0.77 -18.22 11.65
N LYS A 327 -1.53 -18.16 10.58
CA LYS A 327 -1.46 -19.12 9.44
C LYS A 327 -0.69 -18.56 8.24
N SER A 328 -0.26 -17.31 8.28
CA SER A 328 0.35 -16.62 7.13
C SER A 328 1.87 -16.64 7.21
N LEU A 329 2.52 -16.53 6.07
CA LEU A 329 3.96 -16.35 5.90
C LEU A 329 4.25 -14.87 5.65
N GLN A 330 5.11 -14.29 6.44
CA GLN A 330 5.66 -12.96 6.13
C GLN A 330 6.60 -13.07 4.94
N VAL A 331 6.42 -12.20 3.94
CA VAL A 331 7.36 -12.07 2.84
C VAL A 331 8.69 -11.55 3.41
N SER A 332 9.79 -12.26 3.10
CA SER A 332 11.12 -11.86 3.55
C SER A 332 11.69 -10.80 2.61
N SER A 333 11.71 -9.55 3.07
CA SER A 333 12.35 -8.45 2.33
C SER A 333 13.83 -8.68 2.13
N ASP A 334 14.54 -9.19 3.15
CA ASP A 334 15.98 -9.48 3.05
C ASP A 334 16.27 -10.51 1.96
N PHE A 335 15.47 -11.58 1.89
CA PHE A 335 15.61 -12.59 0.84
C PHE A 335 15.37 -12.00 -0.55
N TRP A 336 14.29 -11.24 -0.74
CA TRP A 336 13.97 -10.65 -2.04
C TRP A 336 14.90 -9.50 -2.43
N LEU A 337 15.49 -8.80 -1.46
CA LEU A 337 16.54 -7.83 -1.71
C LEU A 337 17.81 -8.50 -2.29
N GLU A 338 18.22 -9.63 -1.70
CA GLU A 338 19.43 -10.35 -2.09
C GLU A 338 19.26 -11.16 -3.39
N HIS A 339 18.12 -11.84 -3.55
CA HIS A 339 17.93 -12.84 -4.61
C HIS A 339 16.90 -12.43 -5.68
N GLY A 340 16.18 -11.33 -5.48
CA GLY A 340 14.98 -11.00 -6.27
C GLY A 340 15.28 -10.82 -7.76
N GLU A 341 16.35 -10.10 -8.11
CA GLU A 341 16.68 -9.82 -9.51
C GLU A 341 16.98 -11.11 -10.30
N ASP A 342 17.81 -11.98 -9.76
CA ASP A 342 18.19 -13.25 -10.39
C ASP A 342 16.98 -14.18 -10.53
N LEU A 343 16.15 -14.25 -9.48
CA LEU A 343 14.97 -15.10 -9.50
C LEU A 343 13.89 -14.59 -10.46
N GLU A 344 13.67 -13.29 -10.56
CA GLU A 344 12.76 -12.70 -11.54
C GLU A 344 13.27 -12.91 -12.98
N GLN A 345 14.55 -12.73 -13.23
CA GLN A 345 15.14 -13.02 -14.54
C GLN A 345 14.93 -14.51 -14.92
N ARG A 346 15.22 -15.42 -14.00
CA ARG A 346 15.01 -16.85 -14.18
C ARG A 346 13.52 -17.19 -14.41
N PHE A 347 12.63 -16.59 -13.63
CA PHE A 347 11.19 -16.79 -13.75
C PHE A 347 10.68 -16.33 -15.13
N ASN A 348 11.07 -15.16 -15.58
CA ASN A 348 10.68 -14.62 -16.88
C ASN A 348 11.16 -15.53 -18.02
N ALA A 349 12.41 -16.00 -17.97
CA ALA A 349 12.95 -16.96 -18.94
C ALA A 349 12.21 -18.32 -18.92
N TRP A 350 11.80 -18.79 -17.74
CA TRP A 350 11.01 -20.02 -17.58
C TRP A 350 9.56 -19.82 -18.05
N ALA A 351 8.92 -18.72 -17.72
CA ALA A 351 7.53 -18.41 -18.08
C ALA A 351 7.34 -18.28 -19.61
N ALA A 352 8.37 -17.81 -20.31
CA ALA A 352 8.35 -17.61 -21.77
C ALA A 352 8.46 -18.91 -22.59
N ARG A 353 8.83 -20.05 -21.99
CA ARG A 353 8.91 -21.37 -22.65
C ARG A 353 7.55 -22.06 -22.61
#